data_4f00892b3fcb605f261c9c7ac055d086
#
_entry.id   4f00892b3fcb605f261c9c7ac055d086
#
_cell.length_a   1.000
_cell.length_b   1.000
_cell.length_c   1.000
_cell.angle_alpha   90.00
_cell.angle_beta   90.00
_cell.angle_gamma   90.00
#
_symmetry.space_group_name_H-M   'P 1'
#
loop_
_entity.id
_entity.type
_entity.pdbx_description
1 polymer ?
#
loop_
_entity_poly.entity_id
_entity_poly.type
_entity_poly.pdbx_seq_one_letter_code
_entity_poly.pdbx_strand_id
1 'polypeptide(L)'
;SIVAVDLDQMAPIPTVDGKGTHGGYCGPAVKPIALNMVAEIARDPETPNLPISGIGGISTWRDAAEFIVLGAGSVQVCTAAMHYGFRIVSDLVDGLSNWMDDKGYATLDDVRGRAVPNVTDWKYLNLQYDIKARIDQDRCIQCGLCHIACEDTSHQAITREKDGVRHFEVVDADCVGCNLCMHVCPVEQCITMERVDAGGYANWTTHPNNPARADAGAGAAPPEKHAKAA
;
A
#
# COMPACT_ATOMS: atom_id res chain seq x y z
N SER A 1 24.60 4.68 -2.72
CA SER A 1 23.99 5.42 -1.61
C SER A 1 24.93 5.49 -0.43
N ILE A 2 24.89 6.58 0.34
CA ILE A 2 25.50 6.66 1.67
C ILE A 2 24.45 6.12 2.65
N VAL A 3 24.84 5.13 3.47
CA VAL A 3 23.89 4.45 4.37
C VAL A 3 23.70 5.22 5.68
N ALA A 4 24.82 5.70 6.25
CA ALA A 4 24.81 6.52 7.46
C ALA A 4 26.08 7.38 7.53
N VAL A 5 26.13 8.27 8.50
CA VAL A 5 27.32 9.08 8.83
C VAL A 5 27.63 8.88 10.30
N ASP A 6 28.88 8.55 10.60
CA ASP A 6 29.40 8.58 11.95
C ASP A 6 29.65 10.05 12.33
N LEU A 7 28.88 10.55 13.29
CA LEU A 7 28.94 11.96 13.69
C LEU A 7 30.15 12.29 14.57
N ASP A 8 30.79 11.31 15.21
CA ASP A 8 31.96 11.51 16.00
C ASP A 8 33.23 11.60 15.12
N GLN A 9 33.28 10.76 14.09
CA GLN A 9 34.39 10.73 13.13
C GLN A 9 34.16 11.64 11.91
N MET A 10 32.94 12.18 11.75
CA MET A 10 32.52 12.95 10.58
C MET A 10 32.78 12.21 9.25
N ALA A 11 32.54 10.91 9.25
CA ALA A 11 32.83 10.03 8.13
C ALA A 11 31.60 9.20 7.70
N PRO A 12 31.38 8.94 6.39
CA PRO A 12 30.30 8.09 5.94
C PRO A 12 30.54 6.63 6.34
N ILE A 13 29.46 5.89 6.56
CA ILE A 13 29.49 4.45 6.87
C ILE A 13 28.93 3.69 5.65
N PRO A 14 29.59 2.63 5.18
CA PRO A 14 30.91 2.13 5.56
C PRO A 14 32.04 3.04 5.06
N THR A 15 33.21 2.93 5.68
CA THR A 15 34.39 3.72 5.32
C THR A 15 35.64 2.85 5.21
N VAL A 16 36.55 3.23 4.32
CA VAL A 16 37.89 2.68 4.15
C VAL A 16 38.85 3.85 4.26
N ASP A 17 39.81 3.75 5.17
CA ASP A 17 40.79 4.83 5.48
C ASP A 17 40.12 6.20 5.71
N GLY A 18 38.99 6.22 6.42
CA GLY A 18 38.26 7.44 6.75
C GLY A 18 37.44 8.03 5.61
N LYS A 19 37.38 7.36 4.45
CA LYS A 19 36.63 7.83 3.27
C LYS A 19 35.56 6.81 2.86
N GLY A 20 34.38 7.30 2.52
CA GLY A 20 33.31 6.51 1.94
C GLY A 20 32.95 6.97 0.54
N THR A 21 32.22 6.15 -0.16
CA THR A 21 31.71 6.45 -1.52
C THR A 21 30.28 5.98 -1.69
N HIS A 22 29.69 6.32 -2.84
CA HIS A 22 28.37 5.81 -3.22
C HIS A 22 28.45 4.30 -3.46
N GLY A 23 27.73 3.54 -2.65
CA GLY A 23 27.56 2.09 -2.81
C GLY A 23 26.22 1.73 -3.40
N GLY A 24 26.07 0.47 -3.83
CA GLY A 24 24.79 -0.11 -4.18
C GLY A 24 23.89 -0.22 -2.95
N TYR A 25 22.60 0.01 -3.12
CA TYR A 25 21.59 -0.24 -2.11
C TYR A 25 20.86 -1.53 -2.44
N CYS A 26 20.89 -2.51 -1.55
CA CYS A 26 20.40 -3.87 -1.82
C CYS A 26 19.68 -4.45 -0.59
N GLY A 27 19.20 -5.69 -0.74
CA GLY A 27 18.44 -6.37 0.30
C GLY A 27 16.95 -5.97 0.35
N PRO A 28 16.19 -6.35 1.37
CA PRO A 28 14.72 -6.18 1.43
C PRO A 28 14.25 -4.73 1.26
N ALA A 29 15.06 -3.76 1.66
CA ALA A 29 14.71 -2.34 1.58
C ALA A 29 14.56 -1.82 0.14
N VAL A 30 15.17 -2.46 -0.86
CA VAL A 30 15.05 -2.07 -2.28
C VAL A 30 13.86 -2.70 -2.98
N LYS A 31 13.21 -3.71 -2.37
CA LYS A 31 12.12 -4.48 -3.00
C LYS A 31 10.98 -3.61 -3.55
N PRO A 32 10.42 -2.64 -2.82
CA PRO A 32 9.33 -1.82 -3.35
C PRO A 32 9.72 -1.03 -4.61
N ILE A 33 10.95 -0.55 -4.68
CA ILE A 33 11.47 0.16 -5.85
C ILE A 33 11.62 -0.80 -7.03
N ALA A 34 12.17 -2.00 -6.78
CA ALA A 34 12.37 -3.01 -7.81
C ALA A 34 11.03 -3.53 -8.37
N LEU A 35 10.03 -3.77 -7.53
CA LEU A 35 8.67 -4.15 -7.94
C LEU A 35 8.04 -3.08 -8.83
N ASN A 36 8.16 -1.80 -8.45
CA ASN A 36 7.66 -0.70 -9.26
C ASN A 36 8.33 -0.66 -10.64
N MET A 37 9.65 -0.81 -10.70
CA MET A 37 10.38 -0.82 -11.99
C MET A 37 9.93 -1.97 -12.89
N VAL A 38 9.74 -3.17 -12.33
CA VAL A 38 9.24 -4.34 -13.10
C VAL A 38 7.83 -4.07 -13.62
N ALA A 39 6.95 -3.52 -12.78
CA ALA A 39 5.58 -3.18 -13.18
C ALA A 39 5.55 -2.12 -14.29
N GLU A 40 6.38 -1.06 -14.20
CA GLU A 40 6.46 -0.03 -15.24
C GLU A 40 6.94 -0.60 -16.58
N ILE A 41 7.97 -1.44 -16.57
CA ILE A 41 8.46 -2.11 -17.81
C ILE A 41 7.39 -3.05 -18.37
N ALA A 42 6.72 -3.83 -17.52
CA ALA A 42 5.74 -4.81 -17.96
C ALA A 42 4.47 -4.18 -18.56
N ARG A 43 4.12 -2.95 -18.13
CA ARG A 43 2.94 -2.23 -18.66
C ARG A 43 3.25 -1.25 -19.78
N ASP A 44 4.51 -1.09 -20.14
CA ASP A 44 4.91 -0.15 -21.20
C ASP A 44 4.48 -0.67 -22.58
N PRO A 45 3.62 0.06 -23.31
CA PRO A 45 3.16 -0.34 -24.63
C PRO A 45 4.25 -0.28 -25.70
N GLU A 46 5.36 0.43 -25.45
CA GLU A 46 6.49 0.50 -26.38
C GLU A 46 7.39 -0.73 -26.30
N THR A 47 7.31 -1.49 -25.22
CA THR A 47 8.10 -2.70 -24.99
C THR A 47 7.22 -3.95 -24.73
N PRO A 48 6.25 -4.26 -25.59
CA PRO A 48 5.34 -5.38 -25.37
C PRO A 48 6.13 -6.69 -25.38
N ASN A 49 5.84 -7.56 -24.40
CA ASN A 49 6.46 -8.88 -24.25
C ASN A 49 7.99 -8.88 -24.02
N LEU A 50 8.56 -7.78 -23.55
CA LEU A 50 9.98 -7.75 -23.16
C LEU A 50 10.22 -8.76 -22.04
N PRO A 51 11.16 -9.72 -22.20
CA PRO A 51 11.49 -10.65 -21.13
C PRO A 51 12.13 -9.91 -19.95
N ILE A 52 11.51 -10.01 -18.78
CA ILE A 52 11.96 -9.35 -17.57
C ILE A 52 12.52 -10.37 -16.60
N SER A 53 13.72 -10.10 -16.06
CA SER A 53 14.27 -10.82 -14.92
C SER A 53 14.23 -9.90 -13.70
N GLY A 54 13.38 -10.24 -12.72
CA GLY A 54 13.18 -9.43 -11.53
C GLY A 54 14.31 -9.60 -10.52
N ILE A 55 14.87 -8.50 -10.03
CA ILE A 55 15.93 -8.49 -9.01
C ILE A 55 15.69 -7.36 -8.01
N GLY A 56 15.97 -7.64 -6.76
CA GLY A 56 15.96 -6.62 -5.67
C GLY A 56 15.14 -7.05 -4.45
N GLY A 57 15.81 -7.44 -3.38
CA GLY A 57 15.20 -7.71 -2.09
C GLY A 57 14.40 -9.01 -1.96
N ILE A 58 14.54 -9.94 -2.89
CA ILE A 58 13.88 -11.23 -2.85
C ILE A 58 14.52 -12.09 -1.75
N SER A 59 13.75 -12.45 -0.73
CA SER A 59 14.20 -13.24 0.42
C SER A 59 13.27 -14.40 0.74
N THR A 60 12.03 -14.38 0.26
CA THR A 60 11.03 -15.41 0.46
C THR A 60 10.35 -15.76 -0.87
N TRP A 61 9.68 -16.91 -0.90
CA TRP A 61 8.88 -17.30 -2.07
C TRP A 61 7.78 -16.27 -2.41
N ARG A 62 7.25 -15.57 -1.39
CA ARG A 62 6.27 -14.50 -1.61
C ARG A 62 6.86 -13.35 -2.40
N ASP A 63 8.08 -12.93 -2.05
CA ASP A 63 8.78 -11.91 -2.80
C ASP A 63 8.96 -12.32 -4.27
N ALA A 64 9.37 -13.57 -4.51
CA ALA A 64 9.49 -14.10 -5.87
C ALA A 64 8.15 -14.10 -6.62
N ALA A 65 7.07 -14.52 -5.97
CA ALA A 65 5.72 -14.48 -6.55
C ALA A 65 5.28 -13.05 -6.91
N GLU A 66 5.55 -12.05 -6.06
CA GLU A 66 5.25 -10.65 -6.33
C GLU A 66 5.89 -10.15 -7.62
N PHE A 67 7.17 -10.48 -7.87
CA PHE A 67 7.84 -10.13 -9.12
C PHE A 67 7.24 -10.84 -10.34
N ILE A 68 6.87 -12.12 -10.20
CA ILE A 68 6.29 -12.90 -11.30
C ILE A 68 4.89 -12.38 -11.66
N VAL A 69 4.04 -12.10 -10.69
CA VAL A 69 2.69 -11.57 -10.98
C VAL A 69 2.72 -10.15 -11.54
N LEU A 70 3.82 -9.42 -11.35
CA LEU A 70 4.07 -8.11 -11.98
C LEU A 70 4.79 -8.21 -13.34
N GLY A 71 5.00 -9.42 -13.87
CA GLY A 71 5.46 -9.62 -15.24
C GLY A 71 6.88 -10.20 -15.39
N ALA A 72 7.62 -10.41 -14.31
CA ALA A 72 8.93 -11.07 -14.41
C ALA A 72 8.77 -12.54 -14.84
N GLY A 73 9.54 -12.96 -15.83
CA GLY A 73 9.62 -14.36 -16.26
C GLY A 73 10.63 -15.18 -15.46
N SER A 74 11.55 -14.51 -14.78
CA SER A 74 12.53 -15.10 -13.85
C SER A 74 12.86 -14.11 -12.74
N VAL A 75 13.44 -14.63 -11.65
CA VAL A 75 13.89 -13.82 -10.52
C VAL A 75 15.34 -14.09 -10.18
N GLN A 76 16.03 -13.11 -9.62
CA GLN A 76 17.42 -13.21 -9.20
C GLN A 76 17.54 -12.91 -7.71
N VAL A 77 18.37 -13.69 -7.03
CA VAL A 77 18.60 -13.59 -5.59
C VAL A 77 20.09 -13.39 -5.33
N CYS A 78 20.44 -12.37 -4.58
CA CYS A 78 21.82 -12.09 -4.20
C CYS A 78 21.97 -12.00 -2.67
N THR A 79 21.52 -10.91 -2.05
CA THR A 79 21.70 -10.63 -0.60
C THR A 79 21.15 -11.75 0.29
N ALA A 80 20.00 -12.32 -0.06
CA ALA A 80 19.42 -13.41 0.69
C ALA A 80 20.27 -14.69 0.63
N ALA A 81 20.90 -14.97 -0.50
CA ALA A 81 21.85 -16.09 -0.62
C ALA A 81 23.11 -15.87 0.25
N MET A 82 23.54 -14.61 0.44
CA MET A 82 24.64 -14.29 1.36
C MET A 82 24.27 -14.49 2.82
N HIS A 83 23.00 -14.23 3.19
CA HIS A 83 22.50 -14.36 4.56
C HIS A 83 22.13 -15.81 4.91
N TYR A 84 21.51 -16.54 3.99
CA TYR A 84 20.86 -17.84 4.24
C TYR A 84 21.52 -19.01 3.51
N GLY A 85 22.54 -18.73 2.68
CA GLY A 85 23.18 -19.72 1.82
C GLY A 85 22.32 -20.09 0.60
N PHE A 86 22.87 -20.93 -0.28
CA PHE A 86 22.19 -21.34 -1.52
C PHE A 86 20.94 -22.19 -1.33
N ARG A 87 20.74 -22.75 -0.13
CA ARG A 87 19.50 -23.47 0.21
C ARG A 87 18.25 -22.61 0.02
N ILE A 88 18.37 -21.30 0.11
CA ILE A 88 17.24 -20.38 -0.11
C ILE A 88 16.57 -20.60 -1.48
N VAL A 89 17.31 -21.07 -2.48
CA VAL A 89 16.73 -21.35 -3.81
C VAL A 89 15.71 -22.48 -3.71
N SER A 90 16.02 -23.55 -2.98
CA SER A 90 15.06 -24.63 -2.74
C SER A 90 13.84 -24.14 -1.95
N ASP A 91 14.07 -23.38 -0.88
CA ASP A 91 12.98 -22.84 -0.07
C ASP A 91 12.05 -21.91 -0.90
N LEU A 92 12.59 -21.13 -1.82
CA LEU A 92 11.81 -20.28 -2.74
C LEU A 92 11.00 -21.13 -3.73
N VAL A 93 11.61 -22.14 -4.33
CA VAL A 93 10.96 -23.02 -5.33
C VAL A 93 9.84 -23.83 -4.65
N ASP A 94 10.11 -24.44 -3.51
CA ASP A 94 9.14 -25.24 -2.77
C ASP A 94 7.95 -24.39 -2.31
N GLY A 95 8.22 -23.20 -1.75
CA GLY A 95 7.18 -22.29 -1.31
C GLY A 95 6.33 -21.74 -2.45
N LEU A 96 6.94 -21.42 -3.59
CA LEU A 96 6.23 -20.96 -4.79
C LEU A 96 5.37 -22.08 -5.38
N SER A 97 5.91 -23.30 -5.48
CA SER A 97 5.18 -24.49 -5.97
C SER A 97 3.96 -24.79 -5.11
N ASN A 98 4.13 -24.84 -3.79
CA ASN A 98 3.01 -25.06 -2.86
C ASN A 98 1.92 -23.99 -3.00
N TRP A 99 2.31 -22.72 -3.13
CA TRP A 99 1.34 -21.64 -3.35
C TRP A 99 0.60 -21.77 -4.68
N MET A 100 1.29 -22.19 -5.74
CA MET A 100 0.67 -22.43 -7.05
C MET A 100 -0.32 -23.60 -6.98
N ASP A 101 0.03 -24.68 -6.30
CA ASP A 101 -0.86 -25.83 -6.09
C ASP A 101 -2.11 -25.43 -5.28
N ASP A 102 -1.96 -24.68 -4.18
CA ASP A 102 -3.07 -24.17 -3.36
C ASP A 102 -4.03 -23.28 -4.17
N LYS A 103 -3.52 -22.57 -5.19
CA LYS A 103 -4.31 -21.68 -6.07
C LYS A 103 -4.77 -22.37 -7.36
N GLY A 104 -4.34 -23.60 -7.62
CA GLY A 104 -4.69 -24.35 -8.83
C GLY A 104 -4.00 -23.85 -10.11
N TYR A 105 -2.80 -23.27 -9.99
CA TYR A 105 -1.99 -22.85 -11.12
C TYR A 105 -1.03 -23.96 -11.53
N ALA A 106 -1.05 -24.36 -12.81
CA ALA A 106 -0.21 -25.43 -13.31
C ALA A 106 1.19 -24.96 -13.75
N THR A 107 1.31 -23.71 -14.20
CA THR A 107 2.55 -23.14 -14.74
C THR A 107 2.77 -21.72 -14.28
N LEU A 108 4.02 -21.24 -14.34
CA LEU A 108 4.34 -19.83 -14.08
C LEU A 108 3.65 -18.89 -15.08
N ASP A 109 3.38 -19.34 -16.29
CA ASP A 109 2.68 -18.54 -17.31
C ASP A 109 1.22 -18.28 -16.91
N ASP A 110 0.62 -19.14 -16.08
CA ASP A 110 -0.74 -18.93 -15.55
C ASP A 110 -0.82 -17.73 -14.60
N VAL A 111 0.29 -17.35 -13.98
CA VAL A 111 0.33 -16.29 -12.96
C VAL A 111 1.13 -15.06 -13.40
N ARG A 112 2.03 -15.22 -14.36
CA ARG A 112 2.90 -14.14 -14.83
C ARG A 112 2.09 -12.96 -15.35
N GLY A 113 2.36 -11.78 -14.82
CA GLY A 113 1.75 -10.53 -15.27
C GLY A 113 0.28 -10.31 -14.84
N ARG A 114 -0.32 -11.22 -14.07
CA ARG A 114 -1.75 -11.10 -13.68
C ARG A 114 -2.07 -9.86 -12.88
N ALA A 115 -1.10 -9.28 -12.16
CA ALA A 115 -1.29 -8.05 -11.41
C ALA A 115 -1.08 -6.79 -12.28
N VAL A 116 -0.46 -6.88 -13.44
CA VAL A 116 -0.12 -5.73 -14.30
C VAL A 116 -1.36 -4.90 -14.68
N PRO A 117 -2.51 -5.50 -15.07
CA PRO A 117 -3.70 -4.72 -15.40
C PRO A 117 -4.27 -3.92 -14.23
N ASN A 118 -3.90 -4.26 -13.00
CA ASN A 118 -4.34 -3.56 -11.79
C ASN A 118 -3.39 -2.42 -11.38
N VAL A 119 -2.27 -2.26 -12.09
CA VAL A 119 -1.35 -1.15 -11.90
C VAL A 119 -1.77 0.00 -12.81
N THR A 120 -2.04 1.16 -12.22
CA THR A 120 -2.49 2.34 -12.97
C THR A 120 -1.83 3.60 -12.45
N ASP A 121 -1.89 4.69 -13.22
CA ASP A 121 -1.40 5.97 -12.76
C ASP A 121 -2.39 6.62 -11.79
N TRP A 122 -1.86 7.41 -10.88
CA TRP A 122 -2.61 8.09 -9.83
C TRP A 122 -3.84 8.84 -10.36
N LYS A 123 -3.73 9.48 -11.52
CA LYS A 123 -4.81 10.25 -12.16
C LYS A 123 -6.05 9.42 -12.53
N TYR A 124 -5.91 8.09 -12.67
CA TYR A 124 -7.02 7.19 -13.01
C TYR A 124 -7.66 6.54 -11.78
N LEU A 125 -7.06 6.70 -10.59
CA LEU A 125 -7.64 6.17 -9.36
C LEU A 125 -8.91 6.94 -8.99
N ASN A 126 -9.97 6.21 -8.64
CA ASN A 126 -11.15 6.83 -8.05
C ASN A 126 -10.88 7.16 -6.58
N LEU A 127 -10.63 8.43 -6.31
CA LEU A 127 -10.40 8.97 -4.96
C LEU A 127 -11.63 9.75 -4.45
N GLN A 128 -12.73 9.76 -5.20
CA GLN A 128 -13.96 10.47 -4.87
C GLN A 128 -14.88 9.57 -4.06
N TYR A 129 -14.45 9.26 -2.86
CA TYR A 129 -15.26 8.58 -1.85
C TYR A 129 -14.73 8.93 -0.45
N ASP A 130 -15.62 8.86 0.52
CA ASP A 130 -15.26 8.90 1.93
C ASP A 130 -15.17 7.48 2.49
N ILE A 131 -14.30 7.30 3.48
CA ILE A 131 -14.27 6.10 4.30
C ILE A 131 -14.73 6.49 5.71
N LYS A 132 -15.64 5.73 6.27
CA LYS A 132 -16.16 5.94 7.64
C LYS A 132 -15.97 4.67 8.45
N ALA A 133 -15.59 4.82 9.71
CA ALA A 133 -15.51 3.70 10.64
C ALA A 133 -16.91 3.24 11.06
N ARG A 134 -17.09 1.94 11.28
CA ARG A 134 -18.30 1.33 11.86
C ARG A 134 -17.90 0.43 13.00
N ILE A 135 -18.57 0.60 14.14
CA ILE A 135 -18.33 -0.21 15.33
C ILE A 135 -19.48 -1.22 15.46
N ASP A 136 -19.13 -2.49 15.41
CA ASP A 136 -20.06 -3.58 15.68
C ASP A 136 -20.33 -3.64 17.20
N GLN A 137 -21.50 -3.26 17.61
CA GLN A 137 -21.89 -3.18 19.02
C GLN A 137 -22.02 -4.55 19.69
N ASP A 138 -22.30 -5.60 18.92
CA ASP A 138 -22.41 -6.96 19.43
C ASP A 138 -21.02 -7.56 19.76
N ARG A 139 -20.01 -7.12 19.04
CA ARG A 139 -18.60 -7.51 19.25
C ARG A 139 -17.86 -6.58 20.23
N CYS A 140 -18.36 -5.37 20.41
CA CYS A 140 -17.69 -4.32 21.17
C CYS A 140 -17.62 -4.66 22.66
N ILE A 141 -16.40 -4.87 23.18
CA ILE A 141 -16.16 -5.11 24.63
C ILE A 141 -16.10 -3.82 25.44
N GLN A 142 -16.40 -2.68 24.85
CA GLN A 142 -16.50 -1.38 25.52
C GLN A 142 -15.19 -0.91 26.20
N CYS A 143 -14.01 -1.32 25.69
CA CYS A 143 -12.71 -0.96 26.28
C CYS A 143 -12.36 0.54 26.14
N GLY A 144 -12.83 1.21 25.07
CA GLY A 144 -12.63 2.65 24.83
C GLY A 144 -11.34 3.03 24.13
N LEU A 145 -10.50 2.09 23.70
CA LEU A 145 -9.24 2.38 23.01
C LEU A 145 -9.47 3.17 21.72
N CYS A 146 -10.53 2.84 20.97
CA CYS A 146 -10.89 3.54 19.73
C CYS A 146 -11.25 5.02 19.97
N HIS A 147 -11.97 5.32 21.06
CA HIS A 147 -12.31 6.69 21.46
C HIS A 147 -11.04 7.48 21.80
N ILE A 148 -10.17 6.94 22.69
CA ILE A 148 -8.92 7.58 23.08
C ILE A 148 -8.04 7.86 21.85
N ALA A 149 -7.87 6.87 20.98
CA ALA A 149 -7.07 7.05 19.77
C ALA A 149 -7.63 8.11 18.81
N CYS A 150 -8.96 8.20 18.70
CA CYS A 150 -9.62 9.23 17.90
C CYS A 150 -9.51 10.63 18.53
N GLU A 151 -9.60 10.72 19.85
CA GLU A 151 -9.47 11.96 20.60
C GLU A 151 -8.04 12.51 20.49
N ASP A 152 -7.03 11.66 20.65
CA ASP A 152 -5.61 12.04 20.56
C ASP A 152 -5.21 12.53 19.16
N THR A 153 -5.90 12.08 18.10
CA THR A 153 -5.69 12.54 16.71
C THR A 153 -6.44 13.80 16.33
N SER A 154 -7.14 14.45 17.27
CA SER A 154 -7.89 15.69 17.09
C SER A 154 -9.16 15.58 16.24
N HIS A 155 -9.57 14.40 15.79
CA HIS A 155 -10.82 14.23 15.03
C HIS A 155 -12.05 14.11 15.93
N GLN A 156 -11.90 13.50 17.10
CA GLN A 156 -12.92 13.39 18.14
C GLN A 156 -14.28 12.86 17.64
N ALA A 157 -14.21 11.99 16.63
CA ALA A 157 -15.37 11.48 15.92
C ALA A 157 -16.01 10.24 16.58
N ILE A 158 -15.52 9.79 17.73
CA ILE A 158 -16.08 8.63 18.43
C ILE A 158 -16.59 9.09 19.81
N THR A 159 -17.89 9.02 20.02
CA THR A 159 -18.51 9.29 21.33
C THR A 159 -18.22 8.14 22.30
N ARG A 160 -18.26 8.41 23.61
CA ARG A 160 -18.01 7.40 24.66
C ARG A 160 -19.24 7.06 25.49
N GLU A 161 -20.33 7.74 25.27
CA GLU A 161 -21.52 7.64 26.08
C GLU A 161 -22.79 7.91 25.26
N LYS A 162 -23.84 7.15 25.54
CA LYS A 162 -25.18 7.35 25.00
C LYS A 162 -26.19 7.15 26.13
N ASP A 163 -27.03 8.13 26.37
CA ASP A 163 -28.08 8.12 27.42
C ASP A 163 -27.54 7.76 28.81
N GLY A 164 -26.35 8.24 29.18
CA GLY A 164 -25.73 7.97 30.49
C GLY A 164 -25.08 6.59 30.61
N VAL A 165 -25.03 5.81 29.52
CA VAL A 165 -24.42 4.48 29.47
C VAL A 165 -23.19 4.53 28.60
N ARG A 166 -22.11 3.85 28.99
CA ARG A 166 -20.88 3.72 28.20
C ARG A 166 -21.20 3.06 26.87
N HIS A 167 -20.98 3.79 25.80
CA HIS A 167 -21.28 3.37 24.43
C HIS A 167 -20.38 4.11 23.46
N PHE A 168 -19.79 3.39 22.52
CA PHE A 168 -18.89 3.98 21.52
C PHE A 168 -19.56 3.97 20.15
N GLU A 169 -19.80 5.16 19.61
CA GLU A 169 -20.46 5.36 18.33
C GLU A 169 -19.65 6.36 17.48
N VAL A 170 -19.59 6.12 16.19
CA VAL A 170 -18.90 7.01 15.24
C VAL A 170 -19.83 8.10 14.77
N VAL A 171 -19.40 9.35 14.88
CA VAL A 171 -20.07 10.50 14.31
C VAL A 171 -19.57 10.69 12.88
N ASP A 172 -20.40 10.35 11.90
CA ASP A 172 -20.02 10.34 10.48
C ASP A 172 -19.54 11.71 9.99
N ALA A 173 -20.12 12.80 10.45
CA ALA A 173 -19.74 14.15 10.06
C ALA A 173 -18.27 14.48 10.42
N ASP A 174 -17.79 13.94 11.53
CA ASP A 174 -16.46 14.24 12.08
C ASP A 174 -15.42 13.17 11.70
N CYS A 175 -15.87 11.97 11.28
CA CYS A 175 -14.98 10.88 10.90
C CYS A 175 -14.30 11.15 9.55
N VAL A 176 -12.97 11.20 9.55
CA VAL A 176 -12.16 11.41 8.33
C VAL A 176 -11.62 10.11 7.72
N GLY A 177 -11.99 8.94 8.26
CA GLY A 177 -11.58 7.65 7.73
C GLY A 177 -10.09 7.29 7.93
N CYS A 178 -9.44 7.83 8.95
CA CYS A 178 -8.00 7.62 9.19
C CYS A 178 -7.61 6.19 9.60
N ASN A 179 -8.59 5.33 9.88
CA ASN A 179 -8.42 3.91 10.22
C ASN A 179 -7.72 3.60 11.57
N LEU A 180 -7.29 4.58 12.33
CA LEU A 180 -6.57 4.35 13.58
C LEU A 180 -7.39 3.57 14.61
N CYS A 181 -8.70 3.86 14.73
CA CYS A 181 -9.61 3.17 15.64
C CYS A 181 -9.68 1.65 15.38
N MET A 182 -9.61 1.23 14.11
CA MET A 182 -9.59 -0.18 13.74
C MET A 182 -8.28 -0.84 14.18
N HIS A 183 -7.13 -0.16 14.00
CA HIS A 183 -5.83 -0.72 14.36
C HIS A 183 -5.61 -0.88 15.87
N VAL A 184 -6.21 -0.01 16.69
CA VAL A 184 -6.08 -0.11 18.16
C VAL A 184 -7.13 -1.02 18.79
N CYS A 185 -8.12 -1.47 18.03
CA CYS A 185 -9.17 -2.34 18.54
C CYS A 185 -8.61 -3.75 18.82
N PRO A 186 -8.73 -4.26 20.07
CA PRO A 186 -8.24 -5.59 20.40
C PRO A 186 -9.16 -6.72 19.93
N VAL A 187 -10.36 -6.37 19.43
CA VAL A 187 -11.35 -7.34 18.95
C VAL A 187 -11.35 -7.35 17.44
N GLU A 188 -10.99 -8.48 16.88
CA GLU A 188 -10.94 -8.66 15.43
C GLU A 188 -12.31 -8.41 14.79
N GLN A 189 -12.33 -7.65 13.69
CA GLN A 189 -13.54 -7.29 12.94
C GLN A 189 -14.63 -6.56 13.75
N CYS A 190 -14.31 -6.04 14.93
CA CYS A 190 -15.25 -5.20 15.70
C CYS A 190 -15.38 -3.80 15.06
N ILE A 191 -14.33 -3.29 14.46
CA ILE A 191 -14.37 -2.01 13.73
C ILE A 191 -14.03 -2.28 12.28
N THR A 192 -14.92 -1.89 11.39
CA THR A 192 -14.74 -1.97 9.94
C THR A 192 -14.73 -0.58 9.33
N MET A 193 -14.11 -0.47 8.14
CA MET A 193 -14.09 0.77 7.37
C MET A 193 -15.03 0.63 6.19
N GLU A 194 -16.09 1.42 6.16
CA GLU A 194 -17.07 1.44 5.08
C GLU A 194 -16.81 2.59 4.12
N ARG A 195 -16.93 2.29 2.85
CA ARG A 195 -16.90 3.29 1.80
C ARG A 195 -18.25 3.98 1.70
N VAL A 196 -18.22 5.31 1.76
CA VAL A 196 -19.37 6.17 1.49
C VAL A 196 -19.06 6.96 0.22
N ASP A 197 -19.87 6.79 -0.83
CA ASP A 197 -19.65 7.50 -2.09
C ASP A 197 -19.99 8.98 -1.93
N ALA A 198 -19.00 9.84 -2.20
CA ALA A 198 -19.17 11.29 -2.17
C ALA A 198 -19.82 11.84 -3.47
N GLY A 199 -19.95 11.02 -4.52
CA GLY A 199 -20.56 11.39 -5.80
C GLY A 199 -19.71 12.33 -6.65
N GLY A 200 -20.16 12.59 -7.87
CA GLY A 200 -19.69 13.68 -8.71
C GLY A 200 -18.66 13.32 -9.80
N TYR A 201 -17.54 12.69 -9.53
CA TYR A 201 -16.54 12.30 -10.54
C TYR A 201 -15.77 11.04 -10.16
N ALA A 202 -15.37 10.26 -11.16
CA ALA A 202 -14.75 8.96 -10.92
C ALA A 202 -13.25 9.05 -10.58
N ASN A 203 -12.54 10.00 -11.19
CA ASN A 203 -11.09 10.16 -11.00
C ASN A 203 -10.65 11.56 -11.47
N TRP A 204 -9.32 11.84 -11.42
CA TRP A 204 -8.79 13.14 -11.83
C TRP A 204 -9.11 13.51 -13.28
N THR A 205 -9.18 12.55 -14.20
CA THR A 205 -9.49 12.85 -15.61
C THR A 205 -10.90 13.41 -15.79
N THR A 206 -11.82 13.09 -14.86
CA THR A 206 -13.19 13.58 -14.84
C THR A 206 -13.42 14.69 -13.82
N HIS A 207 -12.40 15.06 -13.03
CA HIS A 207 -12.51 16.07 -11.98
C HIS A 207 -12.77 17.47 -12.57
N PRO A 208 -13.68 18.27 -11.98
CA PRO A 208 -14.00 19.62 -12.47
C PRO A 208 -12.80 20.56 -12.59
N ASN A 209 -11.83 20.44 -11.68
CA ASN A 209 -10.63 21.29 -11.66
C ASN A 209 -9.49 20.76 -12.54
N ASN A 210 -9.70 19.70 -13.33
CA ASN A 210 -8.68 19.22 -14.24
C ASN A 210 -8.52 20.20 -15.42
N PRO A 211 -7.34 20.85 -15.60
CA PRO A 211 -7.13 21.83 -16.65
C PRO A 211 -7.31 21.27 -18.07
N ALA A 212 -7.05 19.97 -18.28
CA ALA A 212 -7.27 19.31 -19.56
C ALA A 212 -8.76 19.19 -19.94
N ARG A 213 -9.70 19.45 -19.01
CA ARG A 213 -11.15 19.52 -19.30
C ARG A 213 -11.61 20.92 -19.73
N ALA A 214 -10.83 21.94 -19.50
CA ALA A 214 -11.17 23.30 -19.92
C ALA A 214 -11.35 23.39 -21.44
N ASP A 215 -10.67 22.52 -22.20
CA ASP A 215 -10.78 22.41 -23.65
C ASP A 215 -12.00 21.59 -24.14
N ALA A 216 -12.73 20.93 -23.23
CA ALA A 216 -13.82 20.01 -23.55
C ALA A 216 -15.24 20.53 -23.25
N GLY A 217 -15.41 21.85 -23.15
CA GLY A 217 -16.72 22.51 -22.99
C GLY A 217 -17.24 22.55 -21.55
N ALA A 218 -17.52 23.73 -21.07
CA ALA A 218 -18.05 24.03 -19.75
C ALA A 218 -19.39 23.30 -19.49
N GLY A 219 -19.40 22.38 -18.55
CA GLY A 219 -20.64 21.71 -18.16
C GLY A 219 -20.48 20.95 -16.84
N ALA A 220 -20.73 21.59 -15.74
CA ALA A 220 -21.28 21.24 -14.46
C ALA A 220 -20.51 21.93 -13.33
N ALA A 221 -21.21 22.78 -12.59
CA ALA A 221 -20.69 23.41 -11.38
C ALA A 221 -20.31 22.35 -10.34
N PRO A 222 -19.22 22.56 -9.58
CA PRO A 222 -18.86 21.65 -8.51
C PRO A 222 -19.96 21.62 -7.44
N PRO A 223 -20.23 20.47 -6.81
CA PRO A 223 -21.10 20.45 -5.65
C PRO A 223 -20.54 21.37 -4.57
N GLU A 224 -21.39 22.22 -4.02
CA GLU A 224 -21.05 23.13 -2.94
C GLU A 224 -20.47 22.32 -1.77
N LYS A 225 -19.25 22.67 -1.38
CA LYS A 225 -18.67 22.15 -0.12
C LYS A 225 -19.55 22.66 1.01
N HIS A 226 -20.10 21.75 1.79
CA HIS A 226 -20.83 22.07 2.99
C HIS A 226 -20.01 23.06 3.83
N ALA A 227 -20.48 24.31 3.89
CA ALA A 227 -19.93 25.30 4.77
C ALA A 227 -20.14 24.80 6.20
N LYS A 228 -19.05 24.68 6.96
CA LYS A 228 -19.11 24.47 8.39
C LYS A 228 -19.94 25.59 8.99
N ALA A 229 -21.10 25.26 9.54
CA ALA A 229 -21.82 26.18 10.42
C ALA A 229 -20.95 26.42 11.67
N ALA A 230 -20.72 27.67 11.98
CA ALA A 230 -19.99 28.14 13.15
C ALA A 230 -20.75 27.84 14.43
#